data_10e99af0e5ffeb31c083a91c71e90817
#
_entry.id   10e99af0e5ffeb31c083a91c71e90817
#
_cell.length_a   1.000
_cell.length_b   1.000
_cell.length_c   1.000
_cell.angle_alpha   90.00
_cell.angle_beta   90.00
_cell.angle_gamma   90.00
#
_symmetry.space_group_name_H-M   'P 1'
#
loop_
_entity.id
_entity.type
_entity.pdbx_description
1 polymer ?
#
loop_
_entity_poly.entity_id
_entity_poly.type
_entity_poly.pdbx_seq_one_letter_code
_entity_poly.pdbx_strand_id
1 'polypeptide(L)'
;MIMIAAMAVVISCGNDDDESTLATCSDGIQNGDETGIDCGGSSCQPCAVNTTLEGEITGTVNLDPNLEYQLTAAYVVLDGATLNIPAGTVIKATGGTAAYIAVAQGGKINIQGTSDNPVIMTSGEASPAPADWGGLVVCGKAPTNKGASVTSEVAGLTYGGTVIDDNSGSIKYLRLEYTGAEFSADKQFNGLSLFGVGSGTTVEYVQSYNGKDDGIEFFGGTVNGRYLISTNAGDDGIDFADGWNGNGEYWYVSGSAKAGLEGSNLKDETASVNPITTTTISNVTVVGPVTEGALYYKEGGGKFTIDNFYTTSVNLGIKVKSSDAPAVSRIEAGDLTITNIQFDSPATGFVATDHTGANQTFYTEGTATGAGNGAAAPDWATGWARFN
;
A
#
# COMPACT_ATOMS: atom_id res chain seq x y z
N MET A 1 61.01 -5.10 -69.47
CA MET A 1 59.80 -4.61 -70.15
C MET A 1 58.74 -4.51 -69.09
N ILE A 2 58.60 -3.28 -68.56
CA ILE A 2 57.78 -2.99 -67.37
C ILE A 2 56.55 -2.28 -67.94
N MET A 3 55.36 -2.87 -67.74
CA MET A 3 54.08 -2.29 -68.08
C MET A 3 53.58 -1.47 -66.85
N ILE A 4 53.47 -0.16 -67.04
CA ILE A 4 52.87 0.73 -66.08
C ILE A 4 51.37 0.79 -66.39
N ALA A 5 50.51 0.31 -65.47
CA ALA A 5 49.07 0.45 -65.55
C ALA A 5 48.68 1.78 -64.88
N ALA A 6 48.10 2.70 -65.65
CA ALA A 6 47.53 3.92 -65.13
C ALA A 6 46.19 3.63 -64.48
N MET A 7 46.07 3.99 -63.21
CA MET A 7 44.86 3.89 -62.44
C MET A 7 44.11 5.26 -62.56
N ALA A 8 42.97 5.25 -63.25
CA ALA A 8 42.12 6.42 -63.32
C ALA A 8 41.31 6.51 -62.03
N VAL A 9 41.50 7.59 -61.28
CA VAL A 9 40.66 7.93 -60.12
C VAL A 9 39.43 8.62 -60.66
N VAL A 10 38.28 8.00 -60.55
CA VAL A 10 36.99 8.59 -60.77
C VAL A 10 36.54 9.28 -59.47
N ILE A 11 36.55 10.59 -59.40
CA ILE A 11 35.95 11.34 -58.33
C ILE A 11 34.43 11.35 -58.60
N SER A 12 33.68 10.52 -57.87
CA SER A 12 32.22 10.64 -57.83
C SER A 12 31.88 11.76 -56.86
N CYS A 13 31.30 12.83 -57.34
CA CYS A 13 30.56 13.79 -56.52
C CYS A 13 29.31 13.05 -56.03
N GLY A 14 29.29 12.63 -54.78
CA GLY A 14 28.05 12.26 -54.14
C GLY A 14 27.23 13.53 -53.90
N ASN A 15 26.05 13.61 -54.49
CA ASN A 15 24.99 14.44 -53.99
C ASN A 15 24.63 13.88 -52.62
N ASP A 16 24.86 14.66 -51.58
CA ASP A 16 24.14 14.49 -50.32
C ASP A 16 22.68 14.94 -50.60
N ASP A 17 21.89 14.02 -51.14
CA ASP A 17 20.46 14.11 -51.03
C ASP A 17 20.14 13.81 -49.56
N ASP A 18 19.82 14.85 -48.80
CA ASP A 18 19.08 14.76 -47.56
C ASP A 18 17.77 14.05 -47.89
N GLU A 19 17.77 12.73 -47.92
CA GLU A 19 16.54 11.96 -47.82
C GLU A 19 15.91 12.34 -46.50
N SER A 20 15.07 13.36 -46.49
CA SER A 20 14.07 13.54 -45.46
C SER A 20 13.30 12.22 -45.46
N THR A 21 13.60 11.37 -44.48
CA THR A 21 12.85 10.12 -44.27
C THR A 21 11.42 10.52 -43.96
N LEU A 22 10.59 10.55 -44.98
CA LEU A 22 9.14 10.75 -44.81
C LEU A 22 8.63 9.61 -43.93
N ALA A 23 7.82 9.95 -42.92
CA ALA A 23 7.16 8.97 -42.11
C ALA A 23 6.40 7.98 -42.99
N THR A 24 6.73 6.71 -42.91
CA THR A 24 6.05 5.64 -43.64
C THR A 24 5.34 4.74 -42.62
N CYS A 25 4.06 4.97 -42.42
CA CYS A 25 3.22 4.39 -41.37
C CYS A 25 3.04 2.87 -41.44
N SER A 26 3.97 2.10 -42.04
CA SER A 26 3.84 0.65 -42.19
C SER A 26 5.14 -0.05 -42.59
N ASP A 27 6.30 0.53 -42.29
CA ASP A 27 7.61 -0.04 -42.65
C ASP A 27 8.31 -0.76 -41.47
N GLY A 28 7.73 -0.71 -40.27
CA GLY A 28 8.28 -1.32 -39.08
C GLY A 28 9.43 -0.52 -38.43
N ILE A 29 9.61 0.76 -38.83
CA ILE A 29 10.71 1.63 -38.33
C ILE A 29 10.10 2.94 -37.86
N GLN A 30 10.43 3.38 -36.65
CA GLN A 30 10.08 4.72 -36.20
C GLN A 30 10.94 5.76 -36.96
N ASN A 31 10.35 6.50 -37.89
CA ASN A 31 11.03 7.50 -38.70
C ASN A 31 10.17 8.77 -38.92
N GLY A 32 10.72 9.79 -39.56
CA GLY A 32 10.02 11.05 -39.81
C GLY A 32 9.58 11.74 -38.49
N ASP A 33 8.29 12.03 -38.36
CA ASP A 33 7.68 12.66 -37.18
C ASP A 33 6.87 11.67 -36.32
N GLU A 34 7.02 10.36 -36.54
CA GLU A 34 6.36 9.33 -35.78
C GLU A 34 6.73 9.37 -34.28
N THR A 35 5.74 9.18 -33.41
CA THR A 35 5.93 9.08 -31.98
C THR A 35 6.08 7.64 -31.49
N GLY A 36 5.80 6.65 -32.32
CA GLY A 36 6.04 5.22 -32.16
C GLY A 36 6.26 4.58 -33.53
N ILE A 37 6.62 3.29 -33.57
CA ILE A 37 6.82 2.55 -34.84
C ILE A 37 5.50 2.53 -35.61
N ASP A 38 5.53 3.04 -36.85
CA ASP A 38 4.39 3.07 -37.78
C ASP A 38 3.16 3.82 -37.22
N CYS A 39 3.33 4.72 -36.25
CA CYS A 39 2.19 5.43 -35.66
C CYS A 39 2.57 6.80 -35.05
N GLY A 40 1.56 7.65 -34.88
CA GLY A 40 1.73 9.00 -34.30
C GLY A 40 2.30 10.01 -35.28
N GLY A 41 2.67 11.18 -34.76
CA GLY A 41 3.06 12.32 -35.59
C GLY A 41 1.89 12.94 -36.35
N SER A 42 2.21 13.77 -37.35
CA SER A 42 1.19 14.45 -38.17
C SER A 42 0.73 13.62 -39.38
N SER A 43 1.50 12.62 -39.73
CA SER A 43 1.34 11.84 -40.98
C SER A 43 0.71 10.47 -40.76
N CYS A 44 0.93 9.85 -39.59
CA CYS A 44 0.44 8.51 -39.28
C CYS A 44 -0.75 8.53 -38.34
N GLN A 45 -1.47 7.41 -38.27
CA GLN A 45 -2.54 7.24 -37.28
C GLN A 45 -1.96 7.37 -35.87
N PRO A 46 -2.71 7.92 -34.91
CA PRO A 46 -2.28 7.93 -33.51
C PRO A 46 -1.87 6.54 -33.05
N CYS A 47 -0.80 6.44 -32.27
CA CYS A 47 -0.40 5.16 -31.67
C CYS A 47 -1.55 4.60 -30.83
N ALA A 48 -1.77 3.30 -30.90
CA ALA A 48 -2.70 2.64 -30.00
C ALA A 48 -2.17 2.75 -28.57
N VAL A 49 -2.94 3.35 -27.69
CA VAL A 49 -2.57 3.45 -26.28
C VAL A 49 -2.86 2.10 -25.64
N ASN A 50 -1.82 1.47 -25.08
CA ASN A 50 -2.02 0.27 -24.29
C ASN A 50 -2.58 0.65 -22.91
N THR A 51 -3.82 0.29 -22.64
CA THR A 51 -4.47 0.49 -21.35
C THR A 51 -4.51 -0.80 -20.51
N THR A 52 -3.88 -1.87 -20.96
CA THR A 52 -3.73 -3.12 -20.22
C THR A 52 -2.48 -3.05 -19.36
N LEU A 53 -2.64 -3.27 -18.06
CA LEU A 53 -1.56 -3.33 -17.07
C LEU A 53 -1.33 -4.80 -16.71
N GLU A 54 -0.16 -5.32 -17.10
CA GLU A 54 0.31 -6.67 -16.77
C GLU A 54 1.81 -6.80 -17.02
N GLY A 55 2.45 -7.78 -16.36
CA GLY A 55 3.87 -8.06 -16.51
C GLY A 55 4.77 -7.13 -15.67
N GLU A 56 6.00 -6.97 -16.09
CA GLU A 56 7.06 -6.26 -15.38
C GLU A 56 7.48 -5.00 -16.10
N ILE A 57 7.74 -3.93 -15.35
CA ILE A 57 8.30 -2.69 -15.89
C ILE A 57 9.73 -2.46 -15.37
N THR A 58 10.64 -2.07 -16.29
CA THR A 58 12.07 -1.87 -16.03
C THR A 58 12.51 -0.41 -16.20
N GLY A 59 11.58 0.48 -16.56
CA GLY A 59 11.83 1.89 -16.80
C GLY A 59 10.77 2.78 -16.16
N THR A 60 10.60 3.98 -16.69
CA THR A 60 9.56 4.89 -16.21
C THR A 60 8.30 4.75 -17.06
N VAL A 61 7.18 4.46 -16.40
CA VAL A 61 5.85 4.44 -17.00
C VAL A 61 5.03 5.58 -16.39
N ASN A 62 4.40 6.38 -17.24
CA ASN A 62 3.49 7.44 -16.83
C ASN A 62 2.10 7.10 -17.35
N LEU A 63 1.12 6.94 -16.46
CA LEU A 63 -0.27 6.74 -16.87
C LEU A 63 -0.91 8.08 -17.27
N ASP A 64 -1.89 8.02 -18.18
CA ASP A 64 -2.70 9.17 -18.59
C ASP A 64 -4.03 9.15 -17.82
N PRO A 65 -4.38 10.17 -17.04
CA PRO A 65 -5.61 10.19 -16.26
C PRO A 65 -6.89 10.27 -17.11
N ASN A 66 -6.77 10.55 -18.42
CA ASN A 66 -7.89 10.55 -19.36
C ASN A 66 -8.26 9.13 -19.87
N LEU A 67 -7.48 8.12 -19.50
CA LEU A 67 -7.68 6.73 -19.91
C LEU A 67 -8.10 5.88 -18.72
N GLU A 68 -8.95 4.89 -18.97
CA GLU A 68 -9.27 3.85 -18.00
C GLU A 68 -8.37 2.64 -18.25
N TYR A 69 -7.71 2.16 -17.20
CA TYR A 69 -6.77 1.05 -17.28
C TYR A 69 -7.41 -0.26 -16.80
N GLN A 70 -7.04 -1.37 -17.45
CA GLN A 70 -7.44 -2.72 -17.09
C GLN A 70 -6.23 -3.46 -16.51
N LEU A 71 -6.27 -3.81 -15.22
CA LEU A 71 -5.26 -4.65 -14.58
C LEU A 71 -5.67 -6.13 -14.77
N THR A 72 -4.98 -6.82 -15.67
CA THR A 72 -5.35 -8.18 -16.10
C THR A 72 -4.52 -9.28 -15.43
N ALA A 73 -3.37 -8.94 -14.89
CA ALA A 73 -2.47 -9.84 -14.17
C ALA A 73 -1.60 -9.03 -13.18
N ALA A 74 -0.59 -9.67 -12.60
CA ALA A 74 0.43 -9.00 -11.81
C ALA A 74 1.13 -7.90 -12.64
N TYR A 75 1.20 -6.69 -12.10
CA TYR A 75 1.93 -5.57 -12.68
C TYR A 75 3.03 -5.13 -11.73
N VAL A 76 4.27 -5.48 -12.03
CA VAL A 76 5.39 -5.42 -11.10
C VAL A 76 6.38 -4.32 -11.50
N VAL A 77 6.61 -3.38 -10.60
CA VAL A 77 7.61 -2.31 -10.75
C VAL A 77 8.95 -2.84 -10.24
N LEU A 78 9.89 -3.14 -11.14
CA LEU A 78 11.19 -3.71 -10.79
C LEU A 78 12.16 -2.66 -10.23
N ASP A 79 13.31 -3.14 -9.72
CA ASP A 79 14.41 -2.28 -9.23
C ASP A 79 14.83 -1.26 -10.30
N GLY A 80 14.93 0.00 -9.92
CA GLY A 80 15.22 1.13 -10.81
C GLY A 80 14.06 1.62 -11.67
N ALA A 81 12.93 0.91 -11.72
CA ALA A 81 11.75 1.34 -12.44
C ALA A 81 10.90 2.32 -11.64
N THR A 82 10.05 3.07 -12.33
CA THR A 82 9.12 4.02 -11.72
C THR A 82 7.77 3.99 -12.42
N LEU A 83 6.71 3.80 -11.64
CA LEU A 83 5.32 3.94 -12.10
C LEU A 83 4.72 5.24 -11.56
N ASN A 84 4.35 6.14 -12.45
CA ASN A 84 3.69 7.41 -12.12
C ASN A 84 2.20 7.34 -12.45
N ILE A 85 1.36 7.58 -11.45
CA ILE A 85 -0.10 7.52 -11.55
C ILE A 85 -0.66 8.89 -11.13
N PRO A 86 -1.06 9.73 -12.10
CA PRO A 86 -1.56 11.07 -11.81
C PRO A 86 -2.97 11.07 -11.23
N ALA A 87 -3.38 12.23 -10.68
CA ALA A 87 -4.71 12.44 -10.12
C ALA A 87 -5.83 12.11 -11.11
N GLY A 88 -6.88 11.48 -10.61
CA GLY A 88 -8.06 11.09 -11.39
C GLY A 88 -7.91 9.80 -12.20
N THR A 89 -6.74 9.14 -12.16
CA THR A 89 -6.56 7.85 -12.83
C THR A 89 -7.44 6.78 -12.21
N VAL A 90 -8.11 5.98 -13.07
CA VAL A 90 -8.91 4.83 -12.67
C VAL A 90 -8.27 3.55 -13.24
N ILE A 91 -8.02 2.58 -12.36
CA ILE A 91 -7.53 1.25 -12.71
C ILE A 91 -8.57 0.23 -12.28
N LYS A 92 -9.09 -0.54 -13.25
CA LYS A 92 -10.05 -1.62 -13.02
C LYS A 92 -9.37 -2.98 -13.11
N ALA A 93 -9.36 -3.73 -12.03
CA ALA A 93 -8.81 -5.07 -12.01
C ALA A 93 -9.83 -6.07 -12.58
N THR A 94 -9.43 -6.77 -13.63
CA THR A 94 -10.25 -7.76 -14.35
C THR A 94 -9.59 -9.16 -14.40
N GLY A 95 -8.38 -9.28 -13.85
CA GLY A 95 -7.62 -10.54 -13.83
C GLY A 95 -7.92 -11.46 -12.64
N GLY A 96 -8.92 -11.12 -11.82
CA GLY A 96 -9.24 -11.89 -10.63
C GLY A 96 -8.08 -11.99 -9.66
N THR A 97 -7.85 -13.15 -9.08
CA THR A 97 -6.79 -13.39 -8.07
C THR A 97 -5.36 -13.20 -8.60
N ALA A 98 -5.17 -13.21 -9.93
CA ALA A 98 -3.87 -12.96 -10.55
C ALA A 98 -3.55 -11.45 -10.69
N ALA A 99 -4.55 -10.57 -10.56
CA ALA A 99 -4.39 -9.13 -10.73
C ALA A 99 -3.96 -8.47 -9.42
N TYR A 100 -2.78 -7.86 -9.39
CA TYR A 100 -2.29 -7.02 -8.31
C TYR A 100 -1.21 -6.07 -8.83
N ILE A 101 -0.94 -4.99 -8.11
CA ILE A 101 0.21 -4.12 -8.38
C ILE A 101 1.24 -4.34 -7.30
N ALA A 102 2.50 -4.57 -7.69
CA ALA A 102 3.58 -4.77 -6.75
C ALA A 102 4.81 -3.92 -7.10
N VAL A 103 5.48 -3.40 -6.07
CA VAL A 103 6.72 -2.65 -6.18
C VAL A 103 7.82 -3.45 -5.51
N ALA A 104 8.78 -3.92 -6.30
CA ALA A 104 9.96 -4.61 -5.80
C ALA A 104 10.93 -3.64 -5.12
N GLN A 105 11.84 -4.16 -4.31
CA GLN A 105 12.92 -3.35 -3.70
C GLN A 105 13.66 -2.51 -4.74
N GLY A 106 13.73 -1.19 -4.51
CA GLY A 106 14.39 -0.24 -5.42
C GLY A 106 13.51 0.25 -6.57
N GLY A 107 12.33 -0.35 -6.79
CA GLY A 107 11.27 0.21 -7.62
C GLY A 107 10.57 1.38 -6.92
N LYS A 108 9.86 2.21 -7.68
CA LYS A 108 9.12 3.36 -7.16
C LYS A 108 7.72 3.43 -7.73
N ILE A 109 6.76 3.79 -6.88
CA ILE A 109 5.42 4.13 -7.29
C ILE A 109 5.08 5.55 -6.80
N ASN A 110 4.63 6.40 -7.71
CA ASN A 110 4.20 7.76 -7.41
C ASN A 110 2.72 7.91 -7.74
N ILE A 111 1.87 7.75 -6.73
CA ILE A 111 0.43 7.99 -6.81
C ILE A 111 0.17 9.41 -6.36
N GLN A 112 -0.32 10.25 -7.27
CA GLN A 112 -0.43 11.69 -7.08
C GLN A 112 -1.89 12.15 -7.16
N GLY A 113 -2.80 11.43 -6.47
CA GLY A 113 -4.19 11.86 -6.33
C GLY A 113 -4.31 13.19 -5.59
N THR A 114 -5.50 13.76 -5.61
CA THR A 114 -5.90 14.94 -4.84
C THR A 114 -7.26 14.68 -4.17
N SER A 115 -7.67 15.54 -3.25
CA SER A 115 -8.98 15.41 -2.60
C SER A 115 -10.14 15.42 -3.61
N ASP A 116 -10.03 16.18 -4.68
CA ASP A 116 -11.10 16.30 -5.68
C ASP A 116 -10.97 15.26 -6.81
N ASN A 117 -9.77 14.71 -7.01
CA ASN A 117 -9.45 13.75 -8.06
C ASN A 117 -8.55 12.64 -7.49
N PRO A 118 -9.06 11.74 -6.63
CA PRO A 118 -8.28 10.62 -6.11
C PRO A 118 -7.89 9.65 -7.24
N VAL A 119 -6.83 8.88 -7.01
CA VAL A 119 -6.57 7.68 -7.79
C VAL A 119 -7.44 6.56 -7.26
N ILE A 120 -8.11 5.83 -8.13
CA ILE A 120 -9.00 4.73 -7.77
C ILE A 120 -8.50 3.44 -8.41
N MET A 121 -8.22 2.44 -7.58
CA MET A 121 -7.94 1.07 -8.00
C MET A 121 -9.07 0.20 -7.48
N THR A 122 -9.85 -0.39 -8.37
CA THR A 122 -11.10 -1.05 -8.02
C THR A 122 -11.32 -2.33 -8.83
N SER A 123 -12.32 -3.10 -8.46
CA SER A 123 -12.78 -4.24 -9.24
C SER A 123 -13.32 -3.81 -10.60
N GLY A 124 -13.03 -4.60 -11.64
CA GLY A 124 -13.62 -4.49 -12.98
C GLY A 124 -14.88 -5.31 -13.16
N GLU A 125 -15.32 -6.03 -12.14
CA GLU A 125 -16.50 -6.88 -12.18
C GLU A 125 -17.80 -6.07 -12.26
N ALA A 126 -18.82 -6.62 -12.90
CA ALA A 126 -20.14 -5.97 -13.01
C ALA A 126 -20.85 -5.84 -11.66
N SER A 127 -20.50 -6.69 -10.71
CA SER A 127 -20.98 -6.69 -9.31
C SER A 127 -19.79 -6.83 -8.38
N PRO A 128 -19.08 -5.75 -8.07
CA PRO A 128 -17.87 -5.78 -7.26
C PRO A 128 -18.06 -6.39 -5.88
N ALA A 129 -17.14 -7.23 -5.46
CA ALA A 129 -17.12 -7.92 -4.18
C ALA A 129 -15.71 -8.00 -3.57
N PRO A 130 -15.58 -8.14 -2.25
CA PRO A 130 -14.28 -8.41 -1.62
C PRO A 130 -13.59 -9.62 -2.26
N ALA A 131 -12.26 -9.55 -2.41
CA ALA A 131 -11.41 -10.54 -3.09
C ALA A 131 -11.52 -10.60 -4.62
N ASP A 132 -12.11 -9.61 -5.26
CA ASP A 132 -12.12 -9.57 -6.73
C ASP A 132 -10.72 -9.42 -7.33
N TRP A 133 -9.77 -8.88 -6.59
CA TRP A 133 -8.37 -8.73 -7.00
C TRP A 133 -7.43 -8.64 -5.78
N GLY A 134 -6.12 -8.71 -6.01
CA GLY A 134 -5.13 -8.68 -4.94
C GLY A 134 -5.15 -7.38 -4.15
N GLY A 135 -4.46 -6.39 -4.62
CA GLY A 135 -4.25 -5.11 -3.92
C GLY A 135 -2.94 -4.45 -4.37
N LEU A 136 -2.44 -3.54 -3.54
CA LEU A 136 -1.16 -2.88 -3.75
C LEU A 136 -0.12 -3.38 -2.74
N VAL A 137 1.00 -3.90 -3.24
CA VAL A 137 2.12 -4.41 -2.46
C VAL A 137 3.36 -3.54 -2.68
N VAL A 138 4.02 -3.11 -1.61
CA VAL A 138 5.28 -2.35 -1.71
C VAL A 138 6.34 -3.02 -0.84
N CYS A 139 7.47 -3.38 -1.46
CA CYS A 139 8.61 -4.02 -0.81
C CYS A 139 9.81 -3.07 -0.75
N GLY A 140 10.24 -2.73 0.47
CA GLY A 140 11.34 -1.81 0.72
C GLY A 140 12.57 -2.49 1.33
N LYS A 141 13.62 -1.69 1.56
CA LYS A 141 14.94 -2.11 2.09
C LYS A 141 15.13 -1.72 3.57
N ALA A 142 14.07 -1.32 4.28
CA ALA A 142 14.15 -0.97 5.69
C ALA A 142 14.11 -2.23 6.59
N PRO A 143 14.58 -2.12 7.85
CA PRO A 143 14.67 -3.26 8.75
C PRO A 143 13.34 -3.92 9.08
N THR A 144 13.36 -5.23 9.26
CA THR A 144 12.28 -6.04 9.84
C THR A 144 12.89 -7.06 10.80
N ASN A 145 12.13 -7.53 11.78
CA ASN A 145 12.61 -8.55 12.72
C ASN A 145 12.60 -9.97 12.12
N LYS A 146 12.05 -10.15 10.92
CA LYS A 146 12.15 -11.42 10.17
C LYS A 146 13.51 -11.62 9.47
N GLY A 147 14.32 -10.56 9.33
CA GLY A 147 15.66 -10.64 8.72
C GLY A 147 15.92 -9.58 7.65
N ALA A 148 17.14 -9.56 7.13
CA ALA A 148 17.56 -8.56 6.15
C ALA A 148 17.19 -8.90 4.69
N SER A 149 16.66 -10.09 4.44
CA SER A 149 16.23 -10.52 3.10
C SER A 149 15.16 -11.59 3.29
N VAL A 150 13.93 -11.20 3.17
CA VAL A 150 12.75 -12.03 3.44
C VAL A 150 11.87 -12.05 2.20
N THR A 151 11.16 -13.14 1.96
CA THR A 151 10.14 -13.20 0.91
C THR A 151 8.81 -12.76 1.48
N SER A 152 8.14 -11.82 0.82
CA SER A 152 6.80 -11.38 1.19
C SER A 152 5.79 -12.52 1.04
N GLU A 153 4.82 -12.58 1.91
CA GLU A 153 3.84 -13.66 1.94
C GLU A 153 2.89 -13.64 0.73
N VAL A 154 2.71 -12.48 0.13
CA VAL A 154 2.01 -12.28 -1.15
C VAL A 154 2.95 -11.66 -2.16
N ALA A 155 2.66 -11.79 -3.45
CA ALA A 155 3.50 -11.37 -4.57
C ALA A 155 4.90 -12.05 -4.66
N GLY A 156 5.40 -12.70 -3.62
CA GLY A 156 6.66 -13.46 -3.64
C GLY A 156 7.92 -12.61 -3.84
N LEU A 157 7.88 -11.33 -3.49
CA LEU A 157 8.99 -10.40 -3.65
C LEU A 157 9.90 -10.36 -2.42
N THR A 158 11.17 -10.01 -2.62
CA THR A 158 12.11 -9.81 -1.51
C THR A 158 11.86 -8.46 -0.83
N TYR A 159 11.94 -8.43 0.52
CA TYR A 159 11.90 -7.22 1.33
C TYR A 159 12.85 -7.28 2.52
N GLY A 160 12.99 -6.18 3.25
CA GLY A 160 13.87 -6.08 4.41
C GLY A 160 15.29 -5.65 4.03
N GLY A 161 16.05 -5.24 5.00
CA GLY A 161 17.39 -4.72 4.83
C GLY A 161 17.85 -3.87 6.00
N THR A 162 18.63 -2.83 5.71
CA THR A 162 19.19 -1.93 6.75
C THR A 162 19.02 -0.45 6.40
N VAL A 163 18.31 -0.13 5.31
CA VAL A 163 18.15 1.24 4.82
C VAL A 163 16.91 1.86 5.47
N ILE A 164 17.09 2.53 6.60
CA ILE A 164 15.99 3.09 7.40
C ILE A 164 15.16 4.10 6.59
N ASP A 165 15.80 4.92 5.77
CA ASP A 165 15.20 5.95 4.93
C ASP A 165 14.97 5.50 3.48
N ASP A 166 14.83 4.20 3.25
CA ASP A 166 14.48 3.66 1.94
C ASP A 166 13.24 4.36 1.37
N ASN A 167 13.27 4.57 0.06
CA ASN A 167 12.25 5.37 -0.62
C ASN A 167 11.67 4.62 -1.82
N SER A 168 10.48 4.09 -1.63
CA SER A 168 9.68 3.41 -2.66
C SER A 168 8.70 4.34 -3.40
N GLY A 169 8.79 5.67 -3.18
CA GLY A 169 7.98 6.67 -3.87
C GLY A 169 7.00 7.42 -2.96
N SER A 170 5.85 7.77 -3.50
CA SER A 170 4.82 8.56 -2.80
C SER A 170 3.43 8.06 -3.14
N ILE A 171 2.62 7.78 -2.13
CA ILE A 171 1.23 7.34 -2.26
C ILE A 171 0.35 8.39 -1.59
N LYS A 172 -0.44 9.12 -2.38
CA LYS A 172 -1.33 10.17 -1.89
C LYS A 172 -2.69 10.12 -2.56
N TYR A 173 -3.76 10.23 -1.75
CA TYR A 173 -5.15 10.22 -2.18
C TYR A 173 -5.47 9.03 -3.08
N LEU A 174 -5.23 7.84 -2.51
CA LEU A 174 -5.49 6.55 -3.13
C LEU A 174 -6.70 5.89 -2.48
N ARG A 175 -7.60 5.36 -3.30
CA ARG A 175 -8.64 4.46 -2.87
C ARG A 175 -8.47 3.08 -3.51
N LEU A 176 -8.34 2.05 -2.67
CA LEU A 176 -8.25 0.65 -3.01
C LEU A 176 -9.58 -0.01 -2.65
N GLU A 177 -10.27 -0.57 -3.61
CA GLU A 177 -11.61 -1.13 -3.40
C GLU A 177 -11.68 -2.59 -3.81
N TYR A 178 -12.34 -3.44 -2.98
CA TYR A 178 -12.64 -4.85 -3.27
C TYR A 178 -11.40 -5.74 -3.42
N THR A 179 -10.36 -5.43 -2.66
CA THR A 179 -9.08 -6.15 -2.59
C THR A 179 -9.19 -7.43 -1.77
N GLY A 180 -8.07 -8.13 -1.57
CA GLY A 180 -7.99 -9.25 -0.64
C GLY A 180 -8.10 -10.61 -1.29
N ALA A 181 -7.80 -10.74 -2.59
CA ALA A 181 -7.80 -12.03 -3.27
C ALA A 181 -6.79 -13.00 -2.63
N GLU A 182 -7.11 -14.28 -2.70
CA GLU A 182 -6.23 -15.34 -2.19
C GLU A 182 -5.01 -15.50 -3.12
N PHE A 183 -3.82 -15.40 -2.52
CA PHE A 183 -2.55 -15.66 -3.21
C PHE A 183 -2.16 -17.13 -3.13
N SER A 184 -2.40 -17.75 -1.98
CA SER A 184 -2.20 -19.19 -1.74
C SER A 184 -3.15 -19.64 -0.63
N ALA A 185 -3.24 -20.94 -0.37
CA ALA A 185 -4.21 -21.55 0.56
C ALA A 185 -4.33 -20.89 1.95
N ASP A 186 -3.28 -20.20 2.42
CA ASP A 186 -3.25 -19.58 3.75
C ASP A 186 -2.81 -18.09 3.69
N LYS A 187 -2.75 -17.49 2.49
CA LYS A 187 -2.25 -16.14 2.28
C LYS A 187 -3.17 -15.35 1.36
N GLN A 188 -3.66 -14.25 1.85
CA GLN A 188 -4.48 -13.29 1.13
C GLN A 188 -3.74 -11.96 0.98
N PHE A 189 -4.12 -11.20 -0.03
CA PHE A 189 -3.66 -9.81 -0.16
C PHE A 189 -4.46 -8.91 0.77
N ASN A 190 -3.82 -7.90 1.31
CA ASN A 190 -4.48 -6.77 1.96
C ASN A 190 -4.89 -5.70 0.93
N GLY A 191 -5.55 -4.65 1.39
CA GLY A 191 -5.73 -3.47 0.55
C GLY A 191 -4.37 -2.88 0.17
N LEU A 192 -3.58 -2.48 1.16
CA LEU A 192 -2.21 -2.00 1.01
C LEU A 192 -1.29 -2.81 1.93
N SER A 193 -0.31 -3.51 1.37
CA SER A 193 0.74 -4.22 2.11
C SER A 193 2.08 -3.50 1.99
N LEU A 194 2.69 -3.14 3.13
CA LEU A 194 3.94 -2.39 3.21
C LEU A 194 5.03 -3.24 3.86
N PHE A 195 5.78 -3.98 3.06
CA PHE A 195 6.83 -4.90 3.50
C PHE A 195 8.18 -4.20 3.60
N GLY A 196 8.68 -3.94 4.81
CA GLY A 196 9.99 -3.33 5.04
C GLY A 196 10.18 -1.98 4.36
N VAL A 197 9.13 -1.19 4.25
CA VAL A 197 9.15 0.12 3.58
C VAL A 197 9.79 1.17 4.50
N GLY A 198 10.68 2.00 3.95
CA GLY A 198 11.44 2.98 4.71
C GLY A 198 10.80 4.35 4.84
N SER A 199 11.31 5.14 5.78
CA SER A 199 10.78 6.48 6.12
C SER A 199 10.93 7.54 5.02
N GLY A 200 11.70 7.25 3.97
CA GLY A 200 11.76 8.09 2.77
C GLY A 200 10.53 7.98 1.88
N THR A 201 9.67 6.97 2.10
CA THR A 201 8.42 6.78 1.37
C THR A 201 7.29 7.57 2.01
N THR A 202 6.47 8.22 1.20
CA THR A 202 5.27 8.92 1.67
C THR A 202 4.04 8.05 1.53
N VAL A 203 3.25 7.90 2.62
CA VAL A 203 1.95 7.22 2.63
C VAL A 203 0.94 8.10 3.35
N GLU A 204 0.12 8.81 2.59
CA GLU A 204 -0.85 9.79 3.10
C GLU A 204 -2.16 9.72 2.31
N TYR A 205 -3.30 9.84 3.01
CA TYR A 205 -4.62 9.85 2.40
C TYR A 205 -4.88 8.57 1.58
N VAL A 206 -4.81 7.42 2.25
CA VAL A 206 -5.06 6.11 1.65
C VAL A 206 -6.27 5.47 2.29
N GLN A 207 -7.18 4.97 1.46
CA GLN A 207 -8.33 4.18 1.89
C GLN A 207 -8.29 2.78 1.29
N SER A 208 -8.51 1.77 2.14
CA SER A 208 -9.01 0.45 1.75
C SER A 208 -10.51 0.38 2.01
N TYR A 209 -11.26 -0.08 1.03
CA TYR A 209 -12.72 -0.15 1.07
C TYR A 209 -13.22 -1.53 0.62
N ASN A 210 -13.96 -2.22 1.48
CA ASN A 210 -14.54 -3.54 1.22
C ASN A 210 -13.49 -4.58 0.77
N GLY A 211 -12.34 -4.65 1.44
CA GLY A 211 -11.35 -5.72 1.26
C GLY A 211 -11.78 -7.02 1.91
N LYS A 212 -11.20 -8.16 1.50
CA LYS A 212 -11.49 -9.49 2.08
C LYS A 212 -10.58 -9.82 3.26
N ASP A 213 -9.40 -9.24 3.31
CA ASP A 213 -8.40 -9.36 4.37
C ASP A 213 -8.20 -7.99 5.02
N ASP A 214 -7.03 -7.68 5.57
CA ASP A 214 -6.78 -6.41 6.21
C ASP A 214 -6.93 -5.22 5.28
N GLY A 215 -7.30 -4.09 5.86
CA GLY A 215 -7.35 -2.85 5.11
C GLY A 215 -5.96 -2.38 4.70
N ILE A 216 -5.08 -2.18 5.68
CA ILE A 216 -3.70 -1.73 5.49
C ILE A 216 -2.82 -2.48 6.47
N GLU A 217 -1.69 -3.04 6.01
CA GLU A 217 -0.77 -3.74 6.90
C GLU A 217 0.68 -3.31 6.70
N PHE A 218 1.37 -3.14 7.85
CA PHE A 218 2.78 -2.77 7.95
C PHE A 218 3.60 -3.97 8.45
N PHE A 219 4.37 -4.59 7.57
CA PHE A 219 5.29 -5.70 7.87
C PHE A 219 6.71 -5.18 8.09
N GLY A 220 7.01 -4.69 9.28
CA GLY A 220 8.30 -4.07 9.56
C GLY A 220 8.50 -2.75 8.82
N GLY A 221 9.76 -2.31 8.75
CA GLY A 221 10.11 -1.04 8.13
C GLY A 221 9.93 0.17 9.06
N THR A 222 9.99 1.35 8.46
CA THR A 222 10.01 2.64 9.20
C THR A 222 9.12 3.70 8.55
N VAL A 223 8.31 3.33 7.57
CA VAL A 223 7.40 4.24 6.89
C VAL A 223 6.33 4.76 7.85
N ASN A 224 5.99 6.03 7.75
CA ASN A 224 4.89 6.63 8.49
C ASN A 224 3.59 6.53 7.66
N GLY A 225 2.46 6.31 8.36
CA GLY A 225 1.13 6.32 7.75
C GLY A 225 0.27 7.45 8.30
N ARG A 226 -0.18 8.38 7.44
CA ARG A 226 -1.01 9.52 7.86
C ARG A 226 -2.30 9.58 7.06
N TYR A 227 -3.40 9.92 7.72
CA TYR A 227 -4.72 10.03 7.10
C TYR A 227 -5.15 8.73 6.42
N LEU A 228 -5.10 7.63 7.19
CA LEU A 228 -5.44 6.31 6.71
C LEU A 228 -6.89 5.95 7.05
N ILE A 229 -7.57 5.33 6.10
CA ILE A 229 -8.95 4.87 6.27
C ILE A 229 -9.03 3.39 5.91
N SER A 230 -9.66 2.60 6.78
CA SER A 230 -10.13 1.26 6.45
C SER A 230 -11.64 1.18 6.66
N THR A 231 -12.35 0.71 5.64
CA THR A 231 -13.81 0.58 5.68
C THR A 231 -14.21 -0.83 5.27
N ASN A 232 -14.90 -1.55 6.16
CA ASN A 232 -15.40 -2.91 5.96
C ASN A 232 -14.28 -3.89 5.53
N ALA A 233 -13.18 -3.93 6.28
CA ALA A 233 -12.14 -4.96 6.10
C ALA A 233 -12.68 -6.34 6.47
N GLY A 234 -12.28 -7.36 5.73
CA GLY A 234 -12.69 -8.75 5.97
C GLY A 234 -11.91 -9.44 7.08
N ASP A 235 -10.81 -8.84 7.53
CA ASP A 235 -10.03 -9.19 8.71
C ASP A 235 -9.85 -7.93 9.59
N ASP A 236 -8.65 -7.41 9.77
CA ASP A 236 -8.39 -6.26 10.61
C ASP A 236 -8.43 -4.93 9.81
N GLY A 237 -8.75 -3.83 10.49
CA GLY A 237 -8.78 -2.54 9.85
C GLY A 237 -7.39 -2.06 9.42
N ILE A 238 -6.49 -1.95 10.40
CA ILE A 238 -5.08 -1.64 10.18
C ILE A 238 -4.24 -2.54 11.08
N ASP A 239 -3.33 -3.33 10.49
CA ASP A 239 -2.37 -4.17 11.21
C ASP A 239 -0.94 -3.62 11.10
N PHE A 240 -0.16 -3.82 12.16
CA PHE A 240 1.25 -3.45 12.21
C PHE A 240 2.06 -4.43 13.03
N ALA A 241 3.07 -5.01 12.37
CA ALA A 241 3.82 -6.18 12.85
C ALA A 241 5.29 -6.14 12.45
N ASP A 242 5.99 -7.25 12.71
CA ASP A 242 7.29 -7.61 12.15
C ASP A 242 8.41 -6.60 12.43
N GLY A 243 8.31 -5.88 13.56
CA GLY A 243 9.29 -4.87 13.92
C GLY A 243 9.10 -3.54 13.20
N TRP A 244 7.87 -3.17 12.85
CA TRP A 244 7.57 -1.84 12.31
C TRP A 244 7.92 -0.73 13.30
N ASN A 245 8.68 0.27 12.82
CA ASN A 245 9.18 1.40 13.61
C ASN A 245 8.84 2.75 12.95
N GLY A 246 7.69 2.83 12.29
CA GLY A 246 7.09 4.07 11.82
C GLY A 246 6.11 4.66 12.84
N ASN A 247 5.43 5.73 12.46
CA ASN A 247 4.40 6.37 13.25
C ASN A 247 3.09 6.47 12.48
N GLY A 248 1.96 6.49 13.23
CA GLY A 248 0.62 6.67 12.71
C GLY A 248 -0.01 7.98 13.14
N GLU A 249 -0.76 8.63 12.25
CA GLU A 249 -1.50 9.83 12.58
C GLU A 249 -2.79 9.94 11.76
N TYR A 250 -3.91 10.22 12.42
CA TYR A 250 -5.24 10.33 11.81
C TYR A 250 -5.68 9.04 11.11
N TRP A 251 -5.90 8.00 11.89
CA TRP A 251 -6.40 6.72 11.41
C TRP A 251 -7.89 6.56 11.70
N TYR A 252 -8.68 6.26 10.68
CA TYR A 252 -10.11 6.03 10.79
C TYR A 252 -10.48 4.64 10.31
N VAL A 253 -11.04 3.82 11.17
CA VAL A 253 -11.51 2.48 10.86
C VAL A 253 -13.02 2.41 11.07
N SER A 254 -13.73 1.86 10.11
CA SER A 254 -15.19 1.71 10.17
C SER A 254 -15.59 0.33 9.66
N GLY A 255 -15.95 -0.54 10.59
CA GLY A 255 -16.32 -1.92 10.32
C GLY A 255 -15.12 -2.78 9.89
N SER A 256 -14.71 -3.72 10.74
CA SER A 256 -13.75 -4.77 10.42
C SER A 256 -14.28 -6.08 10.96
N ALA A 257 -14.00 -7.20 10.27
CA ALA A 257 -14.52 -8.47 10.72
C ALA A 257 -13.87 -8.94 12.03
N LYS A 258 -12.61 -8.55 12.27
CA LYS A 258 -11.88 -8.88 13.50
C LYS A 258 -11.57 -7.62 14.32
N ALA A 259 -10.35 -7.08 14.32
CA ALA A 259 -10.00 -5.92 15.11
C ALA A 259 -10.09 -4.61 14.31
N GLY A 260 -10.25 -3.48 15.02
CA GLY A 260 -10.07 -2.17 14.43
C GLY A 260 -8.61 -1.92 14.10
N LEU A 261 -7.77 -2.04 15.12
CA LEU A 261 -6.32 -2.08 15.01
C LEU A 261 -5.82 -3.42 15.54
N GLU A 262 -4.87 -4.03 14.84
CA GLU A 262 -4.07 -5.12 15.36
C GLU A 262 -2.62 -4.67 15.51
N GLY A 263 -1.98 -5.02 16.63
CA GLY A 263 -0.60 -4.68 16.88
C GLY A 263 0.17 -5.85 17.46
N SER A 264 1.28 -6.20 16.80
CA SER A 264 2.09 -7.35 17.17
C SER A 264 3.59 -7.07 16.97
N ASN A 265 4.46 -7.94 17.50
CA ASN A 265 5.89 -7.91 17.22
C ASN A 265 6.27 -8.96 16.18
N LEU A 266 6.01 -10.23 16.49
CA LEU A 266 6.31 -11.35 15.60
C LEU A 266 5.42 -12.52 15.96
N LYS A 267 4.79 -13.13 14.98
CA LYS A 267 4.00 -14.35 15.15
C LYS A 267 4.85 -15.48 15.75
N ASP A 268 4.26 -16.19 16.71
CA ASP A 268 4.92 -17.29 17.43
C ASP A 268 6.19 -16.89 18.21
N GLU A 269 6.32 -15.61 18.56
CA GLU A 269 7.45 -15.12 19.33
C GLU A 269 7.50 -15.77 20.72
N THR A 270 8.63 -16.35 21.06
CA THR A 270 8.90 -16.95 22.39
C THR A 270 9.88 -16.13 23.22
N ALA A 271 10.58 -15.19 22.59
CA ALA A 271 11.54 -14.26 23.20
C ALA A 271 11.58 -12.97 22.36
N SER A 272 12.00 -11.87 22.96
CA SER A 272 12.05 -10.58 22.23
C SER A 272 12.95 -10.64 21.01
N VAL A 273 12.39 -10.47 19.83
CA VAL A 273 13.09 -10.43 18.54
C VAL A 273 13.17 -8.99 18.06
N ASN A 274 14.36 -8.54 17.64
CA ASN A 274 14.62 -7.17 17.23
C ASN A 274 14.65 -7.00 15.70
N PRO A 275 14.26 -5.82 15.20
CA PRO A 275 13.70 -4.68 15.95
C PRO A 275 12.34 -5.02 16.58
N ILE A 276 12.08 -4.53 17.79
CA ILE A 276 10.75 -4.58 18.38
C ILE A 276 9.85 -3.62 17.62
N THR A 277 8.63 -4.04 17.31
CA THR A 277 7.60 -3.13 16.79
C THR A 277 7.41 -1.98 17.77
N THR A 278 7.77 -0.76 17.35
CA THR A 278 7.79 0.42 18.23
C THR A 278 7.17 1.59 17.50
N THR A 279 6.04 2.10 17.99
CA THR A 279 5.29 3.12 17.28
C THR A 279 4.61 4.12 18.21
N THR A 280 4.45 5.33 17.71
CA THR A 280 3.51 6.32 18.25
C THR A 280 2.39 6.52 17.25
N ILE A 281 1.14 6.30 17.69
CA ILE A 281 -0.05 6.48 16.87
C ILE A 281 -0.93 7.51 17.57
N SER A 282 -1.42 8.49 16.84
CA SER A 282 -2.29 9.53 17.39
C SER A 282 -3.51 9.81 16.53
N ASN A 283 -4.57 10.28 17.16
CA ASN A 283 -5.81 10.66 16.49
C ASN A 283 -6.46 9.46 15.79
N VAL A 284 -6.90 8.48 16.57
CA VAL A 284 -7.46 7.22 16.06
C VAL A 284 -8.96 7.16 16.32
N THR A 285 -9.72 6.76 15.32
CA THR A 285 -11.14 6.40 15.47
C THR A 285 -11.35 4.97 15.03
N VAL A 286 -12.04 4.17 15.86
CA VAL A 286 -12.56 2.86 15.50
C VAL A 286 -14.07 2.84 15.72
N VAL A 287 -14.80 2.67 14.64
CA VAL A 287 -16.27 2.49 14.64
C VAL A 287 -16.56 1.04 14.31
N GLY A 288 -17.17 0.29 15.24
CA GLY A 288 -17.57 -1.08 15.01
C GLY A 288 -18.65 -1.24 13.92
N PRO A 289 -19.09 -2.47 13.62
CA PRO A 289 -18.77 -3.66 14.41
C PRO A 289 -17.36 -4.19 14.23
N VAL A 290 -16.78 -4.71 15.30
CA VAL A 290 -15.54 -5.50 15.34
C VAL A 290 -15.72 -6.64 16.34
N THR A 291 -15.11 -7.81 16.08
CA THR A 291 -15.26 -8.98 16.94
C THR A 291 -14.10 -9.20 17.91
N GLU A 292 -12.93 -8.65 17.62
CA GLU A 292 -11.70 -8.82 18.39
C GLU A 292 -11.24 -7.52 19.09
N GLY A 293 -12.13 -6.54 19.22
CA GLY A 293 -11.86 -5.29 19.94
C GLY A 293 -11.43 -4.13 19.03
N ALA A 294 -11.46 -2.93 19.60
CA ALA A 294 -10.98 -1.75 18.88
C ALA A 294 -9.46 -1.79 18.67
N LEU A 295 -8.73 -2.34 19.64
CA LEU A 295 -7.31 -2.69 19.55
C LEU A 295 -7.12 -4.14 19.98
N TYR A 296 -6.42 -4.94 19.19
CA TYR A 296 -5.95 -6.26 19.55
C TYR A 296 -4.42 -6.27 19.70
N TYR A 297 -3.94 -6.57 20.90
CA TYR A 297 -2.52 -6.63 21.24
C TYR A 297 -2.12 -8.11 21.42
N LYS A 298 -1.29 -8.61 20.50
CA LYS A 298 -0.93 -10.04 20.43
C LYS A 298 0.46 -10.28 19.85
N GLU A 299 0.85 -11.52 19.72
CA GLU A 299 2.03 -12.02 18.99
C GLU A 299 3.34 -11.29 19.39
N GLY A 300 3.64 -11.41 20.69
CA GLY A 300 4.79 -10.74 21.28
C GLY A 300 4.53 -9.28 21.66
N GLY A 301 3.44 -8.68 21.20
CA GLY A 301 3.11 -7.29 21.46
C GLY A 301 4.12 -6.33 20.81
N GLY A 302 4.38 -5.20 21.47
CA GLY A 302 5.33 -4.19 21.00
C GLY A 302 5.44 -3.05 21.99
N LYS A 303 6.11 -1.96 21.59
CA LYS A 303 6.18 -0.71 22.36
C LYS A 303 5.30 0.33 21.68
N PHE A 304 4.05 0.41 22.14
CA PHE A 304 3.06 1.28 21.50
C PHE A 304 2.68 2.44 22.43
N THR A 305 2.72 3.63 21.89
CA THR A 305 2.10 4.81 22.48
C THR A 305 0.96 5.24 21.59
N ILE A 306 -0.28 5.21 22.12
CA ILE A 306 -1.48 5.63 21.37
C ILE A 306 -2.12 6.78 22.13
N ASP A 307 -2.46 7.87 21.44
CA ASP A 307 -3.09 9.03 22.04
C ASP A 307 -4.30 9.49 21.24
N ASN A 308 -5.29 10.08 21.94
CA ASN A 308 -6.54 10.58 21.36
C ASN A 308 -7.27 9.48 20.55
N PHE A 309 -7.65 8.39 21.25
CA PHE A 309 -8.29 7.24 20.67
C PHE A 309 -9.79 7.23 20.96
N TYR A 310 -10.60 7.47 19.95
CA TYR A 310 -12.07 7.38 20.03
C TYR A 310 -12.54 6.03 19.53
N THR A 311 -13.41 5.35 20.27
CA THR A 311 -14.02 4.09 19.83
C THR A 311 -15.49 4.02 20.20
N THR A 312 -16.30 3.48 19.29
CA THR A 312 -17.74 3.30 19.48
C THR A 312 -18.24 2.03 18.78
N SER A 313 -19.41 1.55 19.20
CA SER A 313 -20.06 0.35 18.62
C SER A 313 -19.20 -0.91 18.65
N VAL A 314 -18.34 -1.04 19.66
CA VAL A 314 -17.48 -2.20 19.91
C VAL A 314 -17.91 -2.88 21.22
N ASN A 315 -17.78 -4.20 21.32
CA ASN A 315 -18.06 -4.94 22.55
C ASN A 315 -16.86 -4.98 23.50
N LEU A 316 -15.65 -4.86 22.95
CA LEU A 316 -14.38 -4.88 23.67
C LEU A 316 -13.52 -3.71 23.17
N GLY A 317 -12.99 -2.90 24.08
CA GLY A 317 -12.10 -1.80 23.76
C GLY A 317 -10.71 -2.30 23.38
N ILE A 318 -10.01 -2.90 24.36
CA ILE A 318 -8.63 -3.38 24.18
C ILE A 318 -8.59 -4.87 24.49
N LYS A 319 -8.33 -5.69 23.49
CA LYS A 319 -8.11 -7.14 23.61
C LYS A 319 -6.64 -7.43 23.80
N VAL A 320 -6.31 -8.30 24.75
CA VAL A 320 -4.96 -8.81 24.97
C VAL A 320 -4.97 -10.32 24.85
N LYS A 321 -4.12 -10.88 24.00
CA LYS A 321 -3.99 -12.35 23.89
C LYS A 321 -3.38 -12.90 25.18
N SER A 322 -4.22 -13.28 26.15
CA SER A 322 -3.79 -13.69 27.49
C SER A 322 -2.89 -14.93 27.51
N SER A 323 -2.96 -15.78 26.48
CA SER A 323 -2.06 -16.93 26.30
C SER A 323 -0.68 -16.56 25.73
N ASP A 324 -0.47 -15.32 25.34
CA ASP A 324 0.77 -14.78 24.78
C ASP A 324 1.59 -14.16 25.90
N ALA A 325 2.47 -14.94 26.51
CA ALA A 325 3.26 -14.48 27.64
C ALA A 325 4.19 -13.30 27.33
N PRO A 326 4.86 -13.23 26.16
CA PRO A 326 5.60 -12.02 25.76
C PRO A 326 4.74 -10.76 25.67
N ALA A 327 3.57 -10.81 25.04
CA ALA A 327 2.65 -9.67 24.96
C ALA A 327 2.19 -9.21 26.35
N VAL A 328 1.77 -10.13 27.22
CA VAL A 328 1.41 -9.81 28.60
C VAL A 328 2.58 -9.19 29.35
N SER A 329 3.78 -9.75 29.23
CA SER A 329 4.98 -9.22 29.89
C SER A 329 5.32 -7.79 29.49
N ARG A 330 5.06 -7.41 28.23
CA ARG A 330 5.27 -6.03 27.75
C ARG A 330 4.27 -5.05 28.38
N ILE A 331 3.02 -5.44 28.54
CA ILE A 331 2.04 -4.61 29.24
C ILE A 331 2.49 -4.41 30.71
N GLU A 332 2.92 -5.48 31.37
CA GLU A 332 3.43 -5.41 32.75
C GLU A 332 4.69 -4.54 32.87
N ALA A 333 5.51 -4.47 31.82
CA ALA A 333 6.69 -3.60 31.75
C ALA A 333 6.36 -2.14 31.39
N GLY A 334 5.12 -1.81 31.01
CA GLY A 334 4.71 -0.49 30.58
C GLY A 334 5.05 -0.17 29.11
N ASP A 335 5.28 -1.18 28.28
CA ASP A 335 5.57 -1.00 26.86
C ASP A 335 4.32 -0.60 26.04
N LEU A 336 3.10 -0.91 26.52
CA LEU A 336 1.85 -0.39 25.96
C LEU A 336 1.35 0.79 26.81
N THR A 337 1.14 1.93 26.18
CA THR A 337 0.55 3.11 26.81
C THR A 337 -0.50 3.72 25.90
N ILE A 338 -1.73 3.87 26.42
CA ILE A 338 -2.82 4.51 25.68
C ILE A 338 -3.35 5.66 26.52
N THR A 339 -3.29 6.87 25.99
CA THR A 339 -3.77 8.08 26.65
C THR A 339 -4.97 8.68 25.97
N ASN A 340 -5.88 9.27 26.74
CA ASN A 340 -7.11 9.89 26.23
C ASN A 340 -7.94 8.93 25.34
N ILE A 341 -8.17 7.69 25.80
CA ILE A 341 -9.11 6.82 25.11
C ILE A 341 -10.53 7.12 25.56
N GLN A 342 -11.42 7.27 24.60
CA GLN A 342 -12.86 7.43 24.84
C GLN A 342 -13.62 6.20 24.32
N PHE A 343 -14.27 5.50 25.25
CA PHE A 343 -15.16 4.40 24.93
C PHE A 343 -16.61 4.93 24.87
N ASP A 344 -17.08 5.24 23.68
CA ASP A 344 -18.46 5.66 23.44
C ASP A 344 -19.28 4.47 22.92
N SER A 345 -19.33 3.40 23.74
CA SER A 345 -20.01 2.17 23.38
C SER A 345 -21.30 2.01 24.18
N PRO A 346 -22.45 2.24 23.57
CA PRO A 346 -23.75 2.05 24.24
C PRO A 346 -24.14 0.56 24.40
N ALA A 347 -23.28 -0.38 23.96
CA ALA A 347 -23.60 -1.79 23.96
C ALA A 347 -23.73 -2.35 25.38
N THR A 348 -24.80 -3.05 25.64
CA THR A 348 -24.96 -3.86 26.85
C THR A 348 -23.86 -4.94 26.87
N GLY A 349 -22.99 -4.92 27.90
CA GLY A 349 -21.90 -5.89 28.04
C GLY A 349 -20.56 -5.42 27.46
N PHE A 350 -20.40 -4.14 27.19
CA PHE A 350 -19.09 -3.55 26.83
C PHE A 350 -18.04 -3.81 27.93
N VAL A 351 -16.84 -4.14 27.53
CA VAL A 351 -15.65 -4.33 28.38
C VAL A 351 -14.52 -3.45 27.85
N ALA A 352 -13.94 -2.61 28.71
CA ALA A 352 -12.85 -1.73 28.31
C ALA A 352 -11.58 -2.50 27.91
N THR A 353 -11.24 -3.55 28.68
CA THR A 353 -10.14 -4.48 28.37
C THR A 353 -10.40 -5.85 28.98
N ASP A 354 -9.92 -6.91 28.33
CA ASP A 354 -9.89 -8.27 28.87
C ASP A 354 -8.55 -8.62 29.56
N HIS A 355 -7.62 -7.65 29.65
CA HIS A 355 -6.38 -7.86 30.36
C HIS A 355 -6.63 -8.04 31.87
N THR A 356 -6.08 -9.13 32.44
CA THR A 356 -6.25 -9.51 33.85
C THR A 356 -4.94 -9.46 34.65
N GLY A 357 -3.85 -8.97 34.05
CA GLY A 357 -2.54 -8.80 34.68
C GLY A 357 -2.53 -7.70 35.73
N ALA A 358 -1.37 -7.46 36.37
CA ALA A 358 -1.22 -6.51 37.47
C ALA A 358 -1.25 -5.05 36.99
N ASN A 359 -0.68 -4.77 35.80
CA ASN A 359 -0.70 -3.43 35.24
C ASN A 359 -2.05 -3.10 34.61
N GLN A 360 -2.92 -2.45 35.35
CA GLN A 360 -4.22 -1.96 34.87
C GLN A 360 -4.17 -0.47 34.45
N THR A 361 -2.99 0.15 34.50
CA THR A 361 -2.80 1.58 34.21
C THR A 361 -2.16 1.82 32.83
N PHE A 362 -2.12 0.80 31.99
CA PHE A 362 -1.56 0.92 30.64
C PHE A 362 -2.46 1.77 29.71
N TYR A 363 -3.68 2.08 30.13
CA TYR A 363 -4.54 3.04 29.45
C TYR A 363 -5.15 4.05 30.42
N THR A 364 -5.49 5.24 29.92
CA THR A 364 -6.25 6.27 30.64
C THR A 364 -7.41 6.74 29.81
N GLU A 365 -8.62 6.71 30.40
CA GLU A 365 -9.79 7.25 29.77
C GLU A 365 -9.79 8.78 29.77
N GLY A 366 -10.33 9.38 28.70
CA GLY A 366 -10.44 10.82 28.53
C GLY A 366 -11.38 11.17 27.38
N THR A 367 -11.57 12.46 27.19
CA THR A 367 -12.30 12.93 26.01
C THR A 367 -11.40 12.84 24.77
N ALA A 368 -11.85 12.14 23.73
CA ALA A 368 -11.11 11.98 22.49
C ALA A 368 -11.96 12.43 21.28
N THR A 369 -11.31 13.10 20.35
CA THR A 369 -11.89 13.41 19.04
C THR A 369 -11.54 12.37 17.98
N GLY A 370 -10.60 11.50 18.30
CA GLY A 370 -10.09 10.48 17.40
C GLY A 370 -9.51 11.07 16.12
N ALA A 371 -9.84 10.51 14.98
CA ALA A 371 -9.38 10.97 13.67
C ALA A 371 -9.96 12.33 13.24
N GLY A 372 -10.75 12.96 14.10
CA GLY A 372 -11.23 14.34 13.89
C GLY A 372 -12.69 14.60 14.35
N ASN A 373 -13.64 13.72 14.02
CA ASN A 373 -15.08 13.95 14.24
C ASN A 373 -15.74 12.87 15.13
N GLY A 374 -15.00 12.27 16.06
CA GLY A 374 -15.51 11.14 16.84
C GLY A 374 -15.92 9.99 15.92
N ALA A 375 -17.17 9.53 16.00
CA ALA A 375 -17.67 8.43 15.17
C ALA A 375 -17.91 8.80 13.70
N ALA A 376 -18.13 10.07 13.40
CA ALA A 376 -18.41 10.50 12.03
C ALA A 376 -17.15 10.45 11.16
N ALA A 377 -17.35 10.30 9.86
CA ALA A 377 -16.27 10.42 8.90
C ALA A 377 -15.53 11.75 9.08
N PRO A 378 -14.21 11.75 9.15
CA PRO A 378 -13.46 12.96 9.40
C PRO A 378 -13.50 13.93 8.21
N ASP A 379 -13.45 15.23 8.47
CA ASP A 379 -13.53 16.25 7.43
C ASP A 379 -12.47 16.14 6.35
N TRP A 380 -11.26 15.70 6.74
CA TRP A 380 -10.16 15.48 5.80
C TRP A 380 -10.39 14.32 4.81
N ALA A 381 -11.41 13.49 5.04
CA ALA A 381 -11.81 12.41 4.14
C ALA A 381 -12.73 12.89 2.99
N THR A 382 -13.24 14.13 3.08
CA THR A 382 -14.19 14.68 2.13
C THR A 382 -13.60 14.74 0.72
N GLY A 383 -14.39 14.33 -0.26
CA GLY A 383 -14.06 14.37 -1.69
C GLY A 383 -13.39 13.12 -2.22
N TRP A 384 -12.48 12.51 -1.46
CA TRP A 384 -11.69 11.38 -1.96
C TRP A 384 -12.06 10.02 -1.37
N ALA A 385 -12.53 9.97 -0.12
CA ALA A 385 -12.88 8.71 0.53
C ALA A 385 -14.33 8.31 0.28
N ARG A 386 -14.64 7.03 0.42
CA ARG A 386 -15.94 6.41 0.22
C ARG A 386 -16.45 5.81 1.53
N PHE A 387 -17.68 6.14 1.91
CA PHE A 387 -18.33 5.63 3.14
C PHE A 387 -19.72 5.06 2.85
N ASN A 388 -19.90 4.21 1.85
CA ASN A 388 -21.12 3.53 1.35
C ASN A 388 -21.44 3.77 -0.11
#